data_44b8d916a5919293229c3703b12f73dc
#
_entry.id   44b8d916a5919293229c3703b12f73dc
#
_cell.length_a   1.000
_cell.length_b   1.000
_cell.length_c   1.000
_cell.angle_alpha   90.00
_cell.angle_beta   90.00
_cell.angle_gamma   90.00
#
_symmetry.space_group_name_H-M   'P 1'
#
loop_
_entity.id
_entity.type
_entity.pdbx_description
1 polymer ?
#
loop_
_entity_poly.entity_id
_entity_poly.type
_entity_poly.pdbx_seq_one_letter_code
_entity_poly.pdbx_strand_id
1 'polypeptide(L)'
;MADSRIIILTNEQLALATPEQRLTYQLYGQRQLWRADPARWMRERLGEHAWSKQVEIMESVRDNRHTAVPAGFDLGKSFIGSRVAAWFIDTAEPDEKILVITTAPTVQQVRGILWREINGAHDKGKLRGNCYTMSWKVGKVDVGLGYKPSDYSPASFQGFHADRVLVIIDEAAGVPEQFWEGADGIAANDASRVLALGNPIEADSKFGRVCDPSTKDGKKWNVIRIRALDSPNVTGEPVPDVIKRNLVSKTWIEEKREEWGEDSPMWLSKVLAQFVRDIKQTVVPFGWSMRCATREAEEPNTDGDVELGVDVGSGGDESVIIERRGRWVGRMWTSRHDDPMQLVGEIIKAQAESEATAIKIDAIGVGWAIAGRVSEVLDEAGIDCAVHAVKVSESSDEPHKYANLRSQIWWEIGRENSRTGGWDLTEFAKTDEGLQTINELSAPKYRIDSSGRTRVELKEDTKKRLGRSPDHADALLLCFYVPAEEGIEYVGSA
;
A
#
# COMPACT_ATOMS: atom_id res chain seq x y z
N MET A 1 -6.38 -10.32 38.23
CA MET A 1 -6.08 -9.00 38.86
C MET A 1 -4.74 -9.16 39.57
N ALA A 2 -3.65 -8.93 38.86
CA ALA A 2 -2.31 -8.87 39.45
C ALA A 2 -2.14 -7.43 39.93
N ASP A 3 -2.12 -7.29 41.25
CA ASP A 3 -1.95 -6.06 41.98
C ASP A 3 -0.56 -5.47 41.67
N SER A 4 -0.51 -4.53 40.75
CA SER A 4 0.72 -3.79 40.41
C SER A 4 1.02 -2.83 41.54
N ARG A 5 1.51 -3.37 42.65
CA ARG A 5 1.98 -2.55 43.76
C ARG A 5 3.22 -1.80 43.31
N ILE A 6 3.05 -0.52 43.06
CA ILE A 6 4.17 0.42 43.06
C ILE A 6 4.79 0.26 44.43
N ILE A 7 5.99 -0.33 44.51
CA ILE A 7 6.73 -0.42 45.76
C ILE A 7 7.22 1.00 46.05
N ILE A 8 6.38 1.76 46.75
CA ILE A 8 6.77 3.05 47.33
C ILE A 8 7.51 2.70 48.59
N LEU A 9 8.84 2.69 48.56
CA LEU A 9 9.64 2.59 49.77
C LEU A 9 9.35 3.81 50.62
N THR A 10 9.16 3.57 51.91
CA THR A 10 9.10 4.66 52.89
C THR A 10 10.44 5.39 52.96
N ASN A 11 10.44 6.64 53.34
CA ASN A 11 11.68 7.42 53.54
C ASN A 11 12.67 6.70 54.48
N GLU A 12 12.20 5.92 55.46
CA GLU A 12 13.01 5.12 56.37
C GLU A 12 13.67 3.93 55.62
N GLN A 13 12.95 3.24 54.75
CA GLN A 13 13.52 2.15 53.96
C GLN A 13 14.56 2.64 52.95
N LEU A 14 14.33 3.82 52.35
CA LEU A 14 15.31 4.49 51.47
C LEU A 14 16.55 4.97 52.24
N ALA A 15 16.42 5.38 53.50
CA ALA A 15 17.52 5.81 54.35
C ALA A 15 18.47 4.66 54.68
N LEU A 16 17.96 3.44 54.84
CA LEU A 16 18.71 2.21 55.15
C LEU A 16 19.31 1.51 53.92
N ALA A 17 18.90 1.88 52.71
CA ALA A 17 19.35 1.24 51.49
C ALA A 17 20.79 1.69 51.11
N THR A 18 21.59 0.75 50.59
CA THR A 18 22.91 1.07 50.03
C THR A 18 22.79 1.97 48.79
N PRO A 19 23.84 2.67 48.34
CA PRO A 19 23.80 3.46 47.09
C PRO A 19 23.38 2.64 45.86
N GLU A 20 23.81 1.39 45.75
CA GLU A 20 23.40 0.47 44.66
C GLU A 20 21.91 0.11 44.75
N GLN A 21 21.43 -0.19 45.94
CA GLN A 21 20.00 -0.45 46.17
C GLN A 21 19.15 0.77 45.86
N ARG A 22 19.57 1.97 46.27
CA ARG A 22 18.85 3.22 45.93
C ARG A 22 18.79 3.43 44.41
N LEU A 23 19.91 3.23 43.70
CA LEU A 23 19.94 3.34 42.26
C LEU A 23 18.99 2.31 41.58
N THR A 24 19.01 1.06 42.08
CA THR A 24 18.12 0.00 41.57
C THR A 24 16.64 0.37 41.77
N TYR A 25 16.28 0.87 42.94
CA TYR A 25 14.91 1.30 43.19
C TYR A 25 14.48 2.53 42.37
N GLN A 26 15.39 3.48 42.17
CA GLN A 26 15.12 4.64 41.29
C GLN A 26 14.89 4.21 39.86
N LEU A 27 15.73 3.32 39.33
CA LEU A 27 15.59 2.78 37.99
C LEU A 27 14.29 1.96 37.83
N TYR A 28 13.94 1.18 38.84
CA TYR A 28 12.67 0.44 38.87
C TYR A 28 11.48 1.39 38.84
N GLY A 29 11.44 2.36 39.76
CA GLY A 29 10.37 3.36 39.79
C GLY A 29 10.25 4.15 38.49
N GLN A 30 11.38 4.52 37.86
CA GLN A 30 11.38 5.21 36.59
C GLN A 30 10.81 4.35 35.45
N ARG A 31 11.15 3.05 35.41
CA ARG A 31 10.56 2.12 34.42
C ARG A 31 9.05 1.97 34.60
N GLN A 32 8.56 1.88 35.82
CA GLN A 32 7.12 1.82 36.12
C GLN A 32 6.40 3.08 35.62
N LEU A 33 6.98 4.27 35.84
CA LEU A 33 6.44 5.53 35.31
C LEU A 33 6.40 5.53 33.79
N TRP A 34 7.46 5.09 33.15
CA TRP A 34 7.52 5.00 31.69
C TRP A 34 6.59 3.92 31.12
N ARG A 35 6.39 2.82 31.83
CA ARG A 35 5.43 1.77 31.45
C ARG A 35 4.00 2.30 31.53
N ALA A 36 3.70 3.11 32.55
CA ALA A 36 2.40 3.74 32.76
C ALA A 36 2.12 4.91 31.81
N ASP A 37 3.16 5.63 31.38
CA ASP A 37 3.06 6.77 30.45
C ASP A 37 4.04 6.61 29.28
N PRO A 38 3.62 5.92 28.19
CA PRO A 38 4.47 5.70 27.03
C PRO A 38 4.91 6.99 26.32
N ALA A 39 4.06 8.01 26.31
CA ALA A 39 4.39 9.31 25.70
C ALA A 39 5.47 10.04 26.53
N ARG A 40 5.45 9.91 27.84
CA ARG A 40 6.52 10.39 28.74
C ARG A 40 7.82 9.65 28.47
N TRP A 41 7.79 8.31 28.30
CA TRP A 41 8.96 7.53 27.93
C TRP A 41 9.59 8.06 26.65
N MET A 42 8.79 8.31 25.63
CA MET A 42 9.27 8.81 24.36
C MET A 42 9.96 10.17 24.49
N ARG A 43 9.40 11.07 25.29
CA ARG A 43 10.01 12.39 25.57
C ARG A 43 11.31 12.28 26.35
N GLU A 44 11.32 11.51 27.44
CA GLU A 44 12.44 11.44 28.37
C GLU A 44 13.59 10.55 27.87
N ARG A 45 13.27 9.43 27.18
CA ARG A 45 14.28 8.49 26.68
C ARG A 45 14.79 8.82 25.29
N LEU A 46 13.92 9.27 24.40
CA LEU A 46 14.27 9.53 23.02
C LEU A 46 14.37 11.03 22.69
N GLY A 47 13.91 11.93 23.58
CA GLY A 47 13.80 13.34 23.25
C GLY A 47 12.87 13.61 22.06
N GLU A 48 11.88 12.75 21.86
CA GLU A 48 10.91 12.82 20.77
C GLU A 48 9.53 13.18 21.27
N HIS A 49 8.73 13.76 20.38
CA HIS A 49 7.33 14.10 20.63
C HIS A 49 6.42 13.18 19.81
N ALA A 50 5.31 12.78 20.39
CA ALA A 50 4.19 12.16 19.69
C ALA A 50 3.04 13.17 19.61
N TRP A 51 2.36 13.26 18.47
CA TRP A 51 1.14 14.04 18.36
C TRP A 51 -0.05 13.23 18.91
N SER A 52 -1.20 13.89 19.15
CA SER A 52 -2.32 13.33 19.90
C SER A 52 -2.74 11.92 19.46
N LYS A 53 -2.84 11.65 18.17
CA LYS A 53 -3.19 10.31 17.66
C LYS A 53 -2.10 9.26 17.87
N GLN A 54 -0.84 9.65 17.86
CA GLN A 54 0.26 8.75 18.19
C GLN A 54 0.26 8.42 19.70
N VAL A 55 -0.04 9.39 20.55
CA VAL A 55 -0.24 9.16 22.00
C VAL A 55 -1.40 8.19 22.22
N GLU A 56 -2.54 8.40 21.56
CA GLU A 56 -3.71 7.51 21.62
C GLU A 56 -3.36 6.05 21.26
N ILE A 57 -2.51 5.85 20.23
CA ILE A 57 -2.02 4.51 19.84
C ILE A 57 -1.20 3.89 20.98
N MET A 58 -0.23 4.63 21.53
CA MET A 58 0.64 4.13 22.59
C MET A 58 -0.16 3.75 23.85
N GLU A 59 -1.11 4.60 24.24
CA GLU A 59 -2.00 4.35 25.37
C GLU A 59 -2.92 3.15 25.11
N SER A 60 -3.44 3.02 23.88
CA SER A 60 -4.24 1.88 23.51
C SER A 60 -3.47 0.55 23.63
N VAL A 61 -2.21 0.51 23.17
CA VAL A 61 -1.37 -0.70 23.32
C VAL A 61 -1.07 -1.00 24.79
N ARG A 62 -0.92 0.03 25.63
CA ARG A 62 -0.80 -0.16 27.09
C ARG A 62 -2.05 -0.84 27.68
N ASP A 63 -3.23 -0.35 27.30
CA ASP A 63 -4.49 -0.65 27.98
C ASP A 63 -5.29 -1.79 27.32
N ASN A 64 -5.17 -1.97 26.02
CA ASN A 64 -5.94 -2.95 25.26
C ASN A 64 -5.07 -4.08 24.72
N ARG A 65 -5.61 -5.29 24.72
CA ARG A 65 -4.93 -6.47 24.17
C ARG A 65 -4.72 -6.36 22.65
N HIS A 66 -5.70 -5.81 21.93
CA HIS A 66 -5.66 -5.66 20.49
C HIS A 66 -5.95 -4.22 20.09
N THR A 67 -5.06 -3.63 19.31
CA THR A 67 -5.20 -2.27 18.76
C THR A 67 -5.07 -2.31 17.25
N ALA A 68 -6.06 -1.79 16.53
CA ALA A 68 -6.05 -1.67 15.07
C ALA A 68 -6.10 -0.19 14.68
N VAL A 69 -5.22 0.21 13.76
CA VAL A 69 -5.07 1.60 13.32
C VAL A 69 -5.20 1.70 11.82
N PRO A 70 -6.43 1.76 11.29
CA PRO A 70 -6.65 2.16 9.91
C PRO A 70 -6.30 3.64 9.75
N ALA A 71 -5.29 3.97 8.97
CA ALA A 71 -4.80 5.33 8.84
C ALA A 71 -4.51 5.73 7.39
N GLY A 72 -4.64 7.02 7.09
CA GLY A 72 -4.30 7.63 5.81
C GLY A 72 -2.79 7.64 5.50
N PHE A 73 -2.41 8.34 4.44
CA PHE A 73 -1.00 8.52 4.06
C PHE A 73 -0.27 9.45 5.02
N ASP A 74 1.04 9.23 5.20
CA ASP A 74 2.02 10.07 5.90
C ASP A 74 1.56 10.60 7.25
N LEU A 75 1.05 9.69 8.10
CA LEU A 75 0.61 9.98 9.46
C LEU A 75 1.54 9.39 10.53
N GLY A 76 2.69 8.87 10.10
CA GLY A 76 3.72 8.32 10.98
C GLY A 76 3.38 6.96 11.59
N LYS A 77 2.66 6.09 10.86
CA LYS A 77 2.29 4.72 11.30
C LYS A 77 3.50 3.89 11.72
N SER A 78 4.42 3.64 10.80
CA SER A 78 5.62 2.82 11.05
C SER A 78 6.55 3.47 12.09
N PHE A 79 6.62 4.81 12.09
CA PHE A 79 7.33 5.56 13.12
C PHE A 79 6.80 5.24 14.52
N ILE A 80 5.49 5.41 14.75
CA ILE A 80 4.94 5.14 16.09
C ILE A 80 4.97 3.65 16.45
N GLY A 81 4.76 2.74 15.48
CA GLY A 81 4.91 1.31 15.68
C GLY A 81 6.30 0.93 16.20
N SER A 82 7.35 1.54 15.64
CA SER A 82 8.72 1.33 16.08
C SER A 82 8.98 1.85 17.50
N ARG A 83 8.38 2.99 17.90
CA ARG A 83 8.49 3.55 19.25
C ARG A 83 7.73 2.72 20.26
N VAL A 84 6.59 2.16 19.88
CA VAL A 84 5.86 1.17 20.70
C VAL A 84 6.70 -0.08 20.94
N ALA A 85 7.38 -0.61 19.90
CA ALA A 85 8.31 -1.73 20.05
C ALA A 85 9.45 -1.41 21.04
N ALA A 86 10.09 -0.27 20.87
CA ALA A 86 11.21 0.18 21.71
C ALA A 86 10.76 0.44 23.15
N TRP A 87 9.63 1.09 23.37
CA TRP A 87 9.01 1.28 24.67
C TRP A 87 8.72 -0.04 25.38
N PHE A 88 8.14 -0.98 24.66
CA PHE A 88 7.77 -2.28 25.20
C PHE A 88 9.00 -3.07 25.70
N ILE A 89 10.13 -2.99 24.96
CA ILE A 89 11.39 -3.63 25.32
C ILE A 89 12.08 -2.89 26.46
N ASP A 90 12.19 -1.55 26.41
CA ASP A 90 12.97 -0.75 27.38
C ASP A 90 12.30 -0.72 28.76
N THR A 91 10.98 -0.83 28.82
CA THR A 91 10.21 -0.82 30.08
C THR A 91 10.02 -2.20 30.71
N ALA A 92 10.62 -3.25 30.16
CA ALA A 92 10.58 -4.58 30.77
C ALA A 92 11.44 -4.66 32.03
N GLU A 93 10.97 -5.42 33.00
CA GLU A 93 11.72 -5.70 34.22
C GLU A 93 12.94 -6.57 33.95
N PRO A 94 13.97 -6.58 34.81
CA PRO A 94 15.21 -7.32 34.56
C PRO A 94 15.02 -8.83 34.38
N ASP A 95 14.04 -9.41 35.07
CA ASP A 95 13.68 -10.83 35.09
C ASP A 95 12.47 -11.17 34.16
N GLU A 96 11.80 -10.16 33.60
CA GLU A 96 10.67 -10.34 32.71
C GLU A 96 11.14 -10.82 31.33
N LYS A 97 10.66 -11.99 30.90
CA LYS A 97 10.88 -12.48 29.54
C LYS A 97 9.93 -11.78 28.59
N ILE A 98 10.49 -11.01 27.68
CA ILE A 98 9.71 -10.29 26.69
C ILE A 98 10.08 -10.69 25.28
N LEU A 99 9.14 -10.52 24.36
CA LEU A 99 9.39 -10.71 22.94
C LEU A 99 8.54 -9.73 22.12
N VAL A 100 9.17 -9.00 21.22
CA VAL A 100 8.50 -8.19 20.20
C VAL A 100 8.67 -8.87 18.86
N ILE A 101 7.57 -9.17 18.21
CA ILE A 101 7.53 -9.73 16.84
C ILE A 101 6.96 -8.68 15.91
N THR A 102 7.64 -8.43 14.81
CA THR A 102 7.20 -7.47 13.81
C THR A 102 7.09 -8.12 12.44
N THR A 103 6.09 -7.70 11.67
CA THR A 103 5.92 -8.11 10.28
C THR A 103 5.34 -7.00 9.41
N ALA A 104 5.50 -7.15 8.09
CA ALA A 104 4.86 -6.38 7.04
C ALA A 104 4.73 -7.27 5.79
N PRO A 105 3.98 -6.88 4.75
CA PRO A 105 3.81 -7.69 3.54
C PRO A 105 5.12 -8.06 2.85
N THR A 106 6.16 -7.22 2.93
CA THR A 106 7.45 -7.46 2.28
C THR A 106 8.61 -7.39 3.25
N VAL A 107 9.70 -8.12 2.95
CA VAL A 107 10.98 -8.06 3.71
C VAL A 107 11.53 -6.63 3.70
N GLN A 108 11.41 -5.92 2.58
CA GLN A 108 11.90 -4.56 2.46
C GLN A 108 11.18 -3.62 3.42
N GLN A 109 9.86 -3.76 3.59
CA GLN A 109 9.07 -2.98 4.55
C GLN A 109 9.49 -3.30 5.99
N VAL A 110 9.65 -4.59 6.32
CA VAL A 110 10.14 -4.98 7.66
C VAL A 110 11.53 -4.42 7.91
N ARG A 111 12.48 -4.70 7.02
CA ARG A 111 13.90 -4.36 7.17
C ARG A 111 14.17 -2.88 6.96
N GLY A 112 13.73 -2.34 5.83
CA GLY A 112 14.11 -1.01 5.34
C GLY A 112 13.30 0.13 5.93
N ILE A 113 12.11 -0.16 6.47
CA ILE A 113 11.21 0.85 7.06
C ILE A 113 11.13 0.62 8.57
N LEU A 114 10.44 -0.43 9.00
CA LEU A 114 10.12 -0.62 10.42
C LEU A 114 11.38 -0.84 11.28
N TRP A 115 12.28 -1.75 10.87
CA TRP A 115 13.50 -2.02 11.64
C TRP A 115 14.54 -0.90 11.56
N ARG A 116 14.59 -0.14 10.48
CA ARG A 116 15.40 1.08 10.43
C ARG A 116 14.95 2.08 11.49
N GLU A 117 13.64 2.25 11.66
CA GLU A 117 13.07 3.12 12.68
C GLU A 117 13.28 2.58 14.12
N ILE A 118 13.19 1.25 14.32
CA ILE A 118 13.52 0.60 15.61
C ILE A 118 14.98 0.81 15.98
N ASN A 119 15.91 0.59 15.03
CA ASN A 119 17.34 0.86 15.24
C ASN A 119 17.59 2.32 15.58
N GLY A 120 16.95 3.25 14.85
CA GLY A 120 17.05 4.68 15.14
C GLY A 120 16.58 5.04 16.56
N ALA A 121 15.49 4.43 17.05
CA ALA A 121 15.04 4.60 18.43
C ALA A 121 16.02 4.00 19.45
N HIS A 122 16.56 2.81 19.17
CA HIS A 122 17.56 2.15 19.99
C HIS A 122 18.82 3.02 20.17
N ASP A 123 19.38 3.50 19.08
CA ASP A 123 20.61 4.29 19.08
C ASP A 123 20.39 5.65 19.78
N LYS A 124 19.30 6.32 19.47
CA LYS A 124 18.94 7.62 20.03
C LYS A 124 18.73 7.55 21.55
N GLY A 125 18.00 6.54 22.00
CA GLY A 125 17.74 6.30 23.43
C GLY A 125 18.88 5.62 24.16
N LYS A 126 19.95 5.17 23.46
CA LYS A 126 20.98 4.31 24.03
C LYS A 126 20.36 3.17 24.82
N LEU A 127 19.40 2.48 24.17
CA LEU A 127 18.62 1.46 24.82
C LEU A 127 19.46 0.20 25.08
N ARG A 128 19.02 -0.66 26.01
CA ARG A 128 19.79 -1.84 26.41
C ARG A 128 19.95 -2.87 25.30
N GLY A 129 21.09 -3.56 25.28
CA GLY A 129 21.38 -4.64 24.34
C GLY A 129 21.91 -4.14 22.99
N ASN A 130 21.84 -5.01 21.98
CA ASN A 130 22.30 -4.72 20.63
C ASN A 130 21.15 -4.90 19.64
N CYS A 131 20.90 -3.88 18.84
CA CYS A 131 19.91 -3.92 17.77
C CYS A 131 20.61 -4.19 16.44
N TYR A 132 20.08 -5.16 15.69
CA TYR A 132 20.57 -5.58 14.38
C TYR A 132 19.55 -5.27 13.29
N THR A 133 19.83 -5.65 12.07
CA THR A 133 18.97 -5.34 10.91
C THR A 133 17.51 -5.78 11.08
N MET A 134 17.25 -6.95 11.69
CA MET A 134 15.91 -7.49 11.92
C MET A 134 15.81 -8.23 13.26
N SER A 135 16.69 -7.95 14.22
CA SER A 135 16.63 -8.53 15.55
C SER A 135 17.21 -7.59 16.60
N TRP A 136 16.75 -7.73 17.83
CA TRP A 136 17.25 -7.02 19.00
C TRP A 136 17.53 -8.02 20.09
N LYS A 137 18.77 -8.00 20.64
CA LYS A 137 19.25 -8.91 21.67
C LYS A 137 19.64 -8.17 22.96
N VAL A 138 19.23 -8.72 24.08
CA VAL A 138 19.72 -8.32 25.40
C VAL A 138 20.51 -9.48 25.99
N GLY A 139 21.82 -9.31 26.08
CA GLY A 139 22.71 -10.43 26.37
C GLY A 139 22.69 -11.46 25.22
N LYS A 140 22.27 -12.70 25.54
CA LYS A 140 22.15 -13.79 24.56
C LYS A 140 20.70 -14.03 24.11
N VAL A 141 19.74 -13.26 24.64
CA VAL A 141 18.30 -13.47 24.39
C VAL A 141 17.80 -12.53 23.33
N ASP A 142 17.08 -13.07 22.34
CA ASP A 142 16.34 -12.28 21.39
C ASP A 142 15.09 -11.69 22.05
N VAL A 143 14.99 -10.37 22.09
CA VAL A 143 13.84 -9.62 22.66
C VAL A 143 13.01 -8.94 21.57
N GLY A 144 13.52 -8.89 20.33
CA GLY A 144 12.82 -8.39 19.16
C GLY A 144 13.23 -9.16 17.91
N LEU A 145 12.25 -9.50 17.07
CA LEU A 145 12.45 -10.26 15.82
C LEU A 145 11.55 -9.72 14.71
N GLY A 146 12.14 -9.54 13.52
CA GLY A 146 11.42 -9.24 12.28
C GLY A 146 11.18 -10.50 11.46
N TYR A 147 9.94 -10.71 11.06
CA TYR A 147 9.55 -11.84 10.22
C TYR A 147 9.05 -11.37 8.86
N LYS A 148 9.32 -12.16 7.82
CA LYS A 148 8.77 -11.96 6.48
C LYS A 148 7.60 -12.91 6.23
N PRO A 149 6.65 -12.55 5.34
CA PRO A 149 5.48 -13.39 5.06
C PRO A 149 5.78 -14.80 4.55
N SER A 150 6.85 -14.98 3.78
CA SER A 150 7.26 -16.30 3.26
C SER A 150 7.75 -17.28 4.33
N ASP A 151 8.08 -16.81 5.54
CA ASP A 151 8.54 -17.63 6.65
C ASP A 151 7.39 -18.21 7.49
N TYR A 152 6.16 -17.95 7.07
CA TYR A 152 4.97 -18.39 7.80
C TYR A 152 4.59 -19.82 7.49
N SER A 153 5.08 -20.71 8.33
CA SER A 153 4.33 -21.92 8.65
C SER A 153 3.71 -21.75 10.05
N PRO A 154 2.54 -22.33 10.34
CA PRO A 154 2.00 -22.35 11.70
C PRO A 154 2.99 -22.90 12.74
N ALA A 155 3.94 -23.75 12.29
CA ALA A 155 5.02 -24.29 13.09
C ALA A 155 6.11 -23.26 13.45
N SER A 156 6.30 -22.18 12.67
CA SER A 156 7.31 -21.15 12.93
C SER A 156 7.04 -20.37 14.21
N PHE A 157 5.80 -20.34 14.65
CA PHE A 157 5.39 -19.66 15.88
C PHE A 157 5.35 -20.57 17.10
N GLN A 158 5.49 -21.92 16.89
CA GLN A 158 5.55 -22.88 17.98
C GLN A 158 6.93 -22.77 18.65
N GLY A 159 6.94 -22.43 19.94
CA GLY A 159 8.17 -22.36 20.74
C GLY A 159 8.54 -20.96 21.26
N PHE A 160 7.82 -19.91 20.85
CA PHE A 160 7.99 -18.62 21.48
C PHE A 160 7.20 -18.54 22.80
N HIS A 161 7.92 -18.56 23.91
CA HIS A 161 7.34 -18.40 25.24
C HIS A 161 7.99 -17.20 25.93
N ALA A 162 7.18 -16.18 26.19
CA ALA A 162 7.58 -15.01 26.94
C ALA A 162 6.46 -14.61 27.92
N ASP A 163 6.83 -13.95 29.02
CA ASP A 163 5.88 -13.46 30.00
C ASP A 163 5.01 -12.35 29.40
N ARG A 164 5.57 -11.60 28.45
CA ARG A 164 4.90 -10.53 27.72
C ARG A 164 5.34 -10.50 26.26
N VAL A 165 4.38 -10.55 25.35
CA VAL A 165 4.62 -10.50 23.89
C VAL A 165 3.93 -9.28 23.31
N LEU A 166 4.60 -8.63 22.35
CA LEU A 166 4.00 -7.63 21.47
C LEU A 166 4.16 -8.09 20.00
N VAL A 167 3.05 -8.21 19.30
CA VAL A 167 3.07 -8.44 17.84
C VAL A 167 2.69 -7.14 17.15
N ILE A 168 3.54 -6.68 16.22
CA ILE A 168 3.27 -5.51 15.37
C ILE A 168 3.13 -5.97 13.93
N ILE A 169 1.98 -5.66 13.36
CA ILE A 169 1.64 -5.94 11.97
C ILE A 169 1.59 -4.60 11.23
N ASP A 170 2.66 -4.25 10.55
CA ASP A 170 2.71 -3.02 9.74
C ASP A 170 2.19 -3.32 8.32
N GLU A 171 1.59 -2.31 7.66
CA GLU A 171 0.87 -2.46 6.39
C GLU A 171 -0.10 -3.67 6.40
N ALA A 172 -0.85 -3.77 7.47
CA ALA A 172 -1.65 -4.92 7.89
C ALA A 172 -2.66 -5.44 6.84
N ALA A 173 -3.10 -4.58 5.90
CA ALA A 173 -4.00 -4.97 4.81
C ALA A 173 -3.38 -6.01 3.86
N GLY A 174 -2.04 -6.01 3.70
CA GLY A 174 -1.32 -6.94 2.83
C GLY A 174 -0.79 -8.19 3.53
N VAL A 175 -0.94 -8.34 4.85
CA VAL A 175 -0.40 -9.48 5.58
C VAL A 175 -1.34 -10.69 5.50
N PRO A 176 -0.83 -11.89 5.13
CA PRO A 176 -1.63 -13.10 5.00
C PRO A 176 -2.38 -13.50 6.27
N GLU A 177 -3.60 -14.04 6.12
CA GLU A 177 -4.48 -14.38 7.25
C GLU A 177 -3.87 -15.39 8.24
N GLN A 178 -3.07 -16.34 7.75
CA GLN A 178 -2.38 -17.33 8.60
C GLN A 178 -1.45 -16.67 9.64
N PHE A 179 -0.87 -15.50 9.31
CA PHE A 179 -0.05 -14.78 10.29
C PHE A 179 -0.89 -14.23 11.45
N TRP A 180 -2.07 -13.73 11.16
CA TRP A 180 -2.97 -13.21 12.19
C TRP A 180 -3.40 -14.30 13.19
N GLU A 181 -3.62 -15.52 12.72
CA GLU A 181 -3.92 -16.68 13.57
C GLU A 181 -2.73 -17.03 14.46
N GLY A 182 -1.51 -17.04 13.88
CA GLY A 182 -0.26 -17.23 14.61
C GLY A 182 -0.02 -16.15 15.67
N ALA A 183 -0.27 -14.89 15.34
CA ALA A 183 -0.15 -13.75 16.24
C ALA A 183 -1.08 -13.86 17.46
N ASP A 184 -2.34 -14.26 17.24
CA ASP A 184 -3.30 -14.52 18.33
C ASP A 184 -2.82 -15.66 19.25
N GLY A 185 -2.21 -16.71 18.68
CA GLY A 185 -1.67 -17.83 19.45
C GLY A 185 -0.49 -17.45 20.34
N ILE A 186 0.45 -16.66 19.83
CA ILE A 186 1.63 -16.21 20.59
C ILE A 186 1.22 -15.19 21.68
N ALA A 187 0.28 -14.31 21.34
CA ALA A 187 -0.23 -13.28 22.24
C ALA A 187 -1.37 -13.81 23.16
N ALA A 188 -1.34 -15.10 23.54
CA ALA A 188 -2.45 -15.72 24.25
C ALA A 188 -2.63 -15.26 25.71
N ASN A 189 -1.58 -14.77 26.37
CA ASN A 189 -1.66 -14.31 27.76
C ASN A 189 -2.16 -12.86 27.91
N ASP A 190 -2.64 -12.49 29.09
CA ASP A 190 -3.24 -11.16 29.36
C ASP A 190 -2.25 -10.00 29.28
N ALA A 191 -0.95 -10.25 29.43
CA ALA A 191 0.10 -9.25 29.35
C ALA A 191 0.53 -8.97 27.90
N SER A 192 0.12 -9.82 26.95
CA SER A 192 0.49 -9.69 25.54
C SER A 192 -0.39 -8.71 24.79
N ARG A 193 0.15 -8.18 23.70
CA ARG A 193 -0.44 -7.11 22.89
C ARG A 193 -0.29 -7.41 21.40
N VAL A 194 -1.29 -6.99 20.62
CA VAL A 194 -1.22 -6.99 19.15
C VAL A 194 -1.56 -5.61 18.65
N LEU A 195 -0.67 -5.05 17.83
CA LEU A 195 -0.85 -3.75 17.16
C LEU A 195 -0.85 -3.96 15.66
N ALA A 196 -1.94 -3.63 14.98
CA ALA A 196 -2.06 -3.67 13.54
C ALA A 196 -2.19 -2.26 12.98
N LEU A 197 -1.29 -1.89 12.06
CA LEU A 197 -1.21 -0.57 11.42
C LEU A 197 -1.36 -0.75 9.92
N GLY A 198 -2.09 0.12 9.23
CA GLY A 198 -2.13 0.04 7.77
C GLY A 198 -3.12 1.00 7.13
N ASN A 199 -3.03 1.11 5.80
CA ASN A 199 -4.07 1.79 5.05
C ASN A 199 -5.28 0.86 4.89
N PRO A 200 -6.50 1.37 5.05
CA PRO A 200 -7.71 0.58 4.80
C PRO A 200 -7.93 0.42 3.30
N ILE A 201 -7.82 -0.80 2.81
CA ILE A 201 -7.95 -1.12 1.38
C ILE A 201 -9.23 -1.93 1.16
N GLU A 202 -9.23 -3.20 1.51
CA GLU A 202 -10.35 -4.13 1.33
C GLU A 202 -11.14 -4.32 2.63
N ALA A 203 -12.44 -4.09 2.61
CA ALA A 203 -13.29 -4.29 3.79
C ALA A 203 -13.37 -5.77 4.21
N ASP A 204 -13.27 -6.69 3.25
CA ASP A 204 -13.35 -8.14 3.49
C ASP A 204 -12.00 -8.76 3.90
N SER A 205 -10.90 -8.00 3.86
CA SER A 205 -9.61 -8.46 4.36
C SER A 205 -9.65 -8.74 5.88
N LYS A 206 -8.66 -9.49 6.42
CA LYS A 206 -8.57 -9.69 7.88
C LYS A 206 -8.46 -8.35 8.60
N PHE A 207 -7.66 -7.41 8.06
CA PHE A 207 -7.54 -6.06 8.63
C PHE A 207 -8.87 -5.30 8.57
N GLY A 208 -9.65 -5.43 7.48
CA GLY A 208 -10.98 -4.84 7.38
C GLY A 208 -11.93 -5.39 8.43
N ARG A 209 -11.96 -6.71 8.59
CA ARG A 209 -12.82 -7.37 9.61
C ARG A 209 -12.47 -6.98 11.04
N VAL A 210 -11.20 -6.85 11.41
CA VAL A 210 -10.81 -6.43 12.77
C VAL A 210 -11.08 -4.96 13.02
N CYS A 211 -11.15 -4.14 11.98
CA CYS A 211 -11.50 -2.71 12.09
C CYS A 211 -13.02 -2.45 12.05
N ASP A 212 -13.85 -3.44 11.78
CA ASP A 212 -15.32 -3.31 11.74
C ASP A 212 -15.94 -3.84 13.05
N PRO A 213 -16.47 -2.98 13.93
CA PRO A 213 -17.03 -3.38 15.22
C PRO A 213 -18.30 -4.25 15.09
N SER A 214 -18.90 -4.34 13.92
CA SER A 214 -20.07 -5.21 13.67
C SER A 214 -19.67 -6.68 13.52
N THR A 215 -18.43 -6.96 13.18
CA THR A 215 -17.89 -8.31 13.01
C THR A 215 -17.54 -9.00 14.33
N LYS A 216 -17.44 -10.32 14.33
CA LYS A 216 -16.97 -11.08 15.48
C LYS A 216 -15.53 -10.73 15.86
N ASP A 217 -14.69 -10.49 14.86
CA ASP A 217 -13.28 -10.11 15.03
C ASP A 217 -13.19 -8.70 15.63
N GLY A 218 -13.86 -7.72 15.02
CA GLY A 218 -13.79 -6.32 15.41
C GLY A 218 -14.24 -6.01 16.83
N LYS A 219 -15.14 -6.83 17.40
CA LYS A 219 -15.57 -6.68 18.81
C LYS A 219 -14.45 -6.85 19.83
N LYS A 220 -13.32 -7.44 19.43
CA LYS A 220 -12.15 -7.69 20.31
C LYS A 220 -11.08 -6.63 20.19
N TRP A 221 -11.20 -5.70 19.24
CA TRP A 221 -10.17 -4.73 18.89
C TRP A 221 -10.56 -3.31 19.28
N ASN A 222 -9.62 -2.58 19.89
CA ASN A 222 -9.73 -1.12 19.97
C ASN A 222 -9.27 -0.52 18.65
N VAL A 223 -10.16 0.20 17.97
CA VAL A 223 -9.92 0.73 16.62
C VAL A 223 -9.72 2.23 16.68
N ILE A 224 -8.52 2.68 16.28
CA ILE A 224 -8.15 4.10 16.21
C ILE A 224 -8.03 4.48 14.74
N ARG A 225 -9.06 5.11 14.19
CA ARG A 225 -9.03 5.62 12.82
C ARG A 225 -8.31 6.95 12.78
N ILE A 226 -7.37 7.10 11.82
CA ILE A 226 -6.61 8.34 11.64
C ILE A 226 -6.70 8.79 10.18
N ARG A 227 -7.44 9.86 9.94
CA ARG A 227 -7.58 10.47 8.61
C ARG A 227 -6.41 11.41 8.35
N ALA A 228 -6.08 11.65 7.09
CA ALA A 228 -5.16 12.72 6.71
C ALA A 228 -5.61 14.09 7.26
N LEU A 229 -6.93 14.29 7.38
CA LEU A 229 -7.56 15.48 7.93
C LEU A 229 -7.30 15.67 9.44
N ASP A 230 -6.89 14.64 10.16
CA ASP A 230 -6.56 14.70 11.59
C ASP A 230 -5.09 15.14 11.82
N SER A 231 -4.29 15.28 10.75
CA SER A 231 -2.90 15.73 10.83
C SER A 231 -2.75 17.07 11.56
N PRO A 232 -1.72 17.25 12.40
CA PRO A 232 -1.39 18.55 12.99
C PRO A 232 -1.25 19.70 11.99
N ASN A 233 -0.85 19.40 10.74
CA ASN A 233 -0.77 20.39 9.66
C ASN A 233 -2.15 20.91 9.21
N VAL A 234 -3.22 20.14 9.48
CA VAL A 234 -4.60 20.51 9.14
C VAL A 234 -5.33 21.06 10.35
N THR A 235 -5.22 20.38 11.50
CA THR A 235 -5.96 20.73 12.72
C THR A 235 -5.38 21.91 13.48
N GLY A 236 -4.10 22.24 13.22
CA GLY A 236 -3.38 23.28 13.97
C GLY A 236 -2.90 22.80 15.34
N GLU A 237 -2.89 21.50 15.63
CA GLU A 237 -2.34 20.96 16.88
C GLU A 237 -0.91 21.48 17.09
N PRO A 238 -0.60 22.00 18.31
CA PRO A 238 0.72 22.54 18.62
C PRO A 238 1.73 21.40 18.82
N VAL A 239 2.51 21.12 17.77
CA VAL A 239 3.60 20.13 17.77
C VAL A 239 4.89 20.77 17.24
N PRO A 240 6.07 20.23 17.60
CA PRO A 240 7.35 20.70 17.03
C PRO A 240 7.37 20.64 15.49
N ASP A 241 8.07 21.57 14.86
CA ASP A 241 8.15 21.65 13.39
C ASP A 241 8.75 20.41 12.74
N VAL A 242 9.61 19.68 13.46
CA VAL A 242 10.15 18.40 12.97
C VAL A 242 9.05 17.37 12.74
N ILE A 243 7.97 17.38 13.53
CA ILE A 243 6.81 16.50 13.32
C ILE A 243 6.02 16.98 12.11
N LYS A 244 5.73 18.28 12.02
CA LYS A 244 4.97 18.85 10.90
C LYS A 244 5.58 18.53 9.54
N ARG A 245 6.92 18.56 9.43
CA ARG A 245 7.64 18.27 8.17
C ARG A 245 7.51 16.81 7.72
N ASN A 246 7.24 15.90 8.66
CA ASN A 246 7.14 14.46 8.39
C ASN A 246 5.69 13.95 8.33
N LEU A 247 4.72 14.87 8.33
CA LEU A 247 3.31 14.53 8.22
C LEU A 247 2.69 15.15 6.97
N VAL A 248 1.67 14.50 6.45
CA VAL A 248 0.90 14.99 5.30
C VAL A 248 0.54 16.46 5.44
N SER A 249 0.76 17.24 4.38
CA SER A 249 0.47 18.68 4.33
C SER A 249 -0.97 18.94 3.93
N LYS A 250 -1.48 20.13 4.28
CA LYS A 250 -2.79 20.59 3.82
C LYS A 250 -2.83 20.75 2.29
N THR A 251 -1.75 21.28 1.70
CA THR A 251 -1.62 21.47 0.25
C THR A 251 -1.75 20.14 -0.48
N TRP A 252 -1.03 19.09 -0.04
CA TRP A 252 -1.13 17.76 -0.63
C TRP A 252 -2.56 17.21 -0.59
N ILE A 253 -3.29 17.40 0.52
CA ILE A 253 -4.69 16.96 0.64
C ILE A 253 -5.58 17.68 -0.36
N GLU A 254 -5.39 18.99 -0.56
CA GLU A 254 -6.15 19.79 -1.52
C GLU A 254 -5.85 19.37 -2.96
N GLU A 255 -4.58 19.16 -3.31
CA GLU A 255 -4.16 18.62 -4.62
C GLU A 255 -4.79 17.25 -4.89
N LYS A 256 -4.74 16.33 -3.92
CA LYS A 256 -5.34 15.00 -4.09
C LYS A 256 -6.87 14.99 -4.09
N ARG A 257 -7.52 15.99 -3.50
CA ARG A 257 -8.97 16.19 -3.65
C ARG A 257 -9.36 16.50 -5.09
N GLU A 258 -8.60 17.38 -5.74
CA GLU A 258 -8.84 17.74 -7.14
C GLU A 258 -8.49 16.60 -8.09
N GLU A 259 -7.38 15.91 -7.83
CA GLU A 259 -6.87 14.85 -8.68
C GLU A 259 -7.70 13.56 -8.59
N TRP A 260 -7.97 13.08 -7.37
CA TRP A 260 -8.65 11.79 -7.18
C TRP A 260 -10.18 11.90 -7.11
N GLY A 261 -10.70 13.04 -6.64
CA GLY A 261 -12.12 13.21 -6.31
C GLY A 261 -12.49 12.57 -4.96
N GLU A 262 -13.42 13.21 -4.25
CA GLU A 262 -13.76 12.83 -2.86
C GLU A 262 -14.48 11.47 -2.73
N ASP A 263 -15.12 10.98 -3.80
CA ASP A 263 -15.82 9.70 -3.83
C ASP A 263 -14.94 8.53 -4.34
N SER A 264 -13.68 8.80 -4.69
CA SER A 264 -12.81 7.78 -5.26
C SER A 264 -12.31 6.79 -4.20
N PRO A 265 -12.04 5.53 -4.57
CA PRO A 265 -11.42 4.55 -3.69
C PRO A 265 -10.11 5.04 -3.07
N MET A 266 -9.30 5.78 -3.83
CA MET A 266 -8.05 6.36 -3.34
C MET A 266 -8.29 7.39 -2.24
N TRP A 267 -9.21 8.32 -2.43
CA TRP A 267 -9.56 9.32 -1.43
C TRP A 267 -10.11 8.69 -0.16
N LEU A 268 -11.07 7.77 -0.30
CA LEU A 268 -11.66 7.06 0.84
C LEU A 268 -10.61 6.33 1.67
N SER A 269 -9.69 5.61 1.02
CA SER A 269 -8.64 4.85 1.69
C SER A 269 -7.53 5.74 2.25
N LYS A 270 -6.94 6.60 1.41
CA LYS A 270 -5.67 7.28 1.72
C LYS A 270 -5.86 8.60 2.47
N VAL A 271 -7.01 9.26 2.31
CA VAL A 271 -7.32 10.52 3.01
C VAL A 271 -8.28 10.31 4.17
N LEU A 272 -9.41 9.61 3.94
CA LEU A 272 -10.44 9.43 4.96
C LEU A 272 -10.22 8.20 5.86
N ALA A 273 -9.22 7.39 5.57
CA ALA A 273 -8.95 6.14 6.28
C ALA A 273 -10.19 5.23 6.38
N GLN A 274 -10.92 5.10 5.29
CA GLN A 274 -12.10 4.26 5.17
C GLN A 274 -11.81 3.03 4.32
N PHE A 275 -12.29 1.87 4.75
CA PHE A 275 -12.24 0.68 3.93
C PHE A 275 -13.15 0.84 2.72
N VAL A 276 -12.60 0.54 1.55
CA VAL A 276 -13.36 0.56 0.31
C VAL A 276 -14.21 -0.70 0.26
N ARG A 277 -15.51 -0.52 0.16
CA ARG A 277 -16.44 -1.63 -0.14
C ARG A 277 -16.57 -1.70 -1.65
N ASP A 278 -16.21 -2.84 -2.22
CA ASP A 278 -16.41 -3.06 -3.65
C ASP A 278 -17.88 -2.84 -4.02
N ILE A 279 -18.09 -1.94 -4.97
CA ILE A 279 -19.41 -1.80 -5.61
C ILE A 279 -19.60 -3.10 -6.39
N LYS A 280 -20.66 -3.86 -6.12
CA LYS A 280 -20.96 -5.18 -6.73
C LYS A 280 -20.89 -5.24 -8.27
N GLN A 281 -20.62 -4.14 -8.94
CA GLN A 281 -20.59 -4.01 -10.39
C GLN A 281 -19.32 -3.36 -10.92
N THR A 282 -18.27 -3.17 -10.09
CA THR A 282 -16.98 -2.65 -10.57
C THR A 282 -16.26 -3.73 -11.39
N VAL A 283 -15.74 -3.34 -12.56
CA VAL A 283 -14.98 -4.28 -13.42
C VAL A 283 -13.75 -4.80 -12.67
N VAL A 284 -12.95 -3.88 -12.16
CA VAL A 284 -11.72 -4.18 -11.40
C VAL A 284 -11.87 -3.68 -9.96
N PRO A 285 -12.05 -4.58 -8.98
CA PRO A 285 -12.06 -4.22 -7.58
C PRO A 285 -10.76 -3.52 -7.16
N PHE A 286 -10.86 -2.40 -6.45
CA PHE A 286 -9.71 -1.59 -6.03
C PHE A 286 -8.64 -2.39 -5.29
N GLY A 287 -9.05 -3.27 -4.38
CA GLY A 287 -8.13 -4.09 -3.62
C GLY A 287 -7.30 -5.04 -4.48
N TRP A 288 -7.81 -5.49 -5.62
CA TRP A 288 -7.06 -6.37 -6.52
C TRP A 288 -5.89 -5.63 -7.17
N SER A 289 -6.13 -4.43 -7.69
CA SER A 289 -5.06 -3.59 -8.26
C SER A 289 -4.05 -3.17 -7.19
N MET A 290 -4.52 -2.84 -5.99
CA MET A 290 -3.63 -2.50 -4.88
C MET A 290 -2.74 -3.66 -4.43
N ARG A 291 -3.21 -4.91 -4.47
CA ARG A 291 -2.35 -6.08 -4.21
C ARG A 291 -1.23 -6.20 -5.24
N CYS A 292 -1.51 -5.93 -6.51
CA CYS A 292 -0.49 -5.91 -7.57
C CYS A 292 0.56 -4.79 -7.35
N ALA A 293 0.16 -3.69 -6.70
CA ALA A 293 1.00 -2.54 -6.41
C ALA A 293 1.80 -2.66 -5.11
N THR A 294 1.37 -3.51 -4.17
CA THR A 294 1.96 -3.62 -2.82
C THR A 294 2.59 -4.96 -2.51
N ARG A 295 2.59 -5.89 -3.47
CA ARG A 295 3.26 -7.19 -3.30
C ARG A 295 4.76 -7.01 -3.09
N GLU A 296 5.40 -8.04 -2.55
CA GLU A 296 6.86 -8.10 -2.50
C GLU A 296 7.39 -8.00 -3.93
N ALA A 297 8.16 -6.94 -4.20
CA ALA A 297 8.87 -6.84 -5.46
C ALA A 297 9.93 -7.94 -5.44
N GLU A 298 9.69 -9.02 -6.16
CA GLU A 298 10.76 -9.77 -6.79
C GLU A 298 11.53 -8.77 -7.67
N GLU A 299 12.81 -8.98 -7.95
CA GLU A 299 13.49 -8.15 -8.94
C GLU A 299 12.57 -8.05 -10.16
N PRO A 300 12.36 -6.84 -10.72
CA PRO A 300 11.42 -6.64 -11.79
C PRO A 300 11.67 -7.71 -12.86
N ASN A 301 10.73 -8.61 -13.08
CA ASN A 301 10.84 -9.55 -14.18
C ASN A 301 10.64 -8.76 -15.46
N THR A 302 11.76 -8.23 -15.96
CA THR A 302 11.85 -7.50 -17.22
C THR A 302 12.17 -8.43 -18.40
N ASP A 303 12.14 -9.75 -18.17
CA ASP A 303 12.27 -10.74 -19.23
C ASP A 303 10.99 -10.71 -20.09
N GLY A 304 11.12 -10.42 -21.35
CA GLY A 304 10.03 -10.37 -22.31
C GLY A 304 10.06 -9.15 -23.22
N ASP A 305 9.20 -9.18 -24.20
CA ASP A 305 9.07 -8.11 -25.18
C ASP A 305 8.65 -6.80 -24.52
N VAL A 306 9.23 -5.71 -25.02
CA VAL A 306 8.88 -4.36 -24.62
C VAL A 306 7.76 -3.87 -25.53
N GLU A 307 6.66 -3.46 -24.92
CA GLU A 307 5.49 -3.00 -25.67
C GLU A 307 4.95 -1.68 -25.10
N LEU A 308 4.41 -0.86 -25.98
CA LEU A 308 3.76 0.39 -25.63
C LEU A 308 2.24 0.30 -25.85
N GLY A 309 1.46 0.81 -24.92
CA GLY A 309 0.04 1.06 -25.07
C GLY A 309 -0.21 2.57 -25.10
N VAL A 310 -1.00 3.01 -26.07
CA VAL A 310 -1.24 4.44 -26.30
C VAL A 310 -2.74 4.71 -26.33
N ASP A 311 -3.20 5.53 -25.38
CA ASP A 311 -4.53 6.14 -25.43
C ASP A 311 -4.41 7.55 -26.00
N VAL A 312 -5.16 7.83 -27.06
CA VAL A 312 -5.08 9.09 -27.80
C VAL A 312 -6.12 10.08 -27.27
N GLY A 313 -5.66 11.14 -26.61
CA GLY A 313 -6.52 12.22 -26.13
C GLY A 313 -7.15 13.01 -27.29
N SER A 314 -8.39 13.42 -27.12
CA SER A 314 -9.11 14.28 -28.06
C SER A 314 -9.81 15.42 -27.34
N GLY A 315 -9.83 16.60 -27.99
CA GLY A 315 -10.60 17.75 -27.47
C GLY A 315 -10.13 18.31 -26.13
N GLY A 316 -8.82 18.22 -25.83
CA GLY A 316 -8.22 18.70 -24.59
C GLY A 316 -8.02 17.61 -23.52
N ASP A 317 -8.39 16.38 -23.80
CA ASP A 317 -8.02 15.24 -22.96
C ASP A 317 -6.52 14.89 -23.13
N GLU A 318 -5.97 14.22 -22.16
CA GLU A 318 -4.56 13.84 -22.13
C GLU A 318 -4.30 12.61 -23.01
N SER A 319 -3.21 12.61 -23.79
CA SER A 319 -2.69 11.40 -24.42
C SER A 319 -1.73 10.73 -23.48
N VAL A 320 -1.81 9.39 -23.40
CA VAL A 320 -1.04 8.59 -22.46
C VAL A 320 -0.33 7.47 -23.19
N ILE A 321 0.97 7.33 -22.90
CA ILE A 321 1.81 6.24 -23.40
C ILE A 321 2.32 5.48 -22.18
N ILE A 322 2.14 4.15 -22.13
CA ILE A 322 2.65 3.30 -21.05
C ILE A 322 3.53 2.20 -21.63
N GLU A 323 4.67 1.96 -20.98
CA GLU A 323 5.61 0.89 -21.26
C GLU A 323 5.33 -0.33 -20.40
N ARG A 324 5.34 -1.53 -21.00
CA ARG A 324 5.48 -2.79 -20.27
C ARG A 324 6.67 -3.61 -20.74
N ARG A 325 7.23 -4.43 -19.85
CA ARG A 325 8.21 -5.48 -20.16
C ARG A 325 7.74 -6.78 -19.50
N GLY A 326 7.28 -7.74 -20.31
CA GLY A 326 6.63 -8.92 -19.77
C GLY A 326 5.45 -8.54 -18.86
N ARG A 327 5.54 -8.83 -17.57
CA ARG A 327 4.50 -8.46 -16.58
C ARG A 327 4.74 -7.12 -15.89
N TRP A 328 5.95 -6.59 -15.96
CA TRP A 328 6.32 -5.35 -15.31
C TRP A 328 5.80 -4.14 -16.09
N VAL A 329 5.18 -3.19 -15.38
CA VAL A 329 4.74 -1.90 -15.91
C VAL A 329 5.78 -0.84 -15.55
N GLY A 330 6.31 -0.21 -16.55
CA GLY A 330 7.45 0.70 -16.44
C GLY A 330 7.06 2.17 -16.50
N ARG A 331 7.65 2.86 -17.50
CA ARG A 331 7.49 4.30 -17.67
C ARG A 331 6.14 4.68 -18.23
N MET A 332 5.72 5.90 -17.90
CA MET A 332 4.58 6.57 -18.52
C MET A 332 5.02 7.93 -19.06
N TRP A 333 4.47 8.29 -20.19
CA TRP A 333 4.57 9.62 -20.78
C TRP A 333 3.17 10.14 -20.99
N THR A 334 2.94 11.37 -20.57
CA THR A 334 1.64 12.05 -20.73
C THR A 334 1.83 13.36 -21.45
N SER A 335 0.88 13.71 -22.30
CA SER A 335 0.94 14.96 -23.06
C SER A 335 -0.44 15.47 -23.45
N ARG A 336 -0.51 16.77 -23.72
CA ARG A 336 -1.71 17.44 -24.23
C ARG A 336 -1.31 18.28 -25.43
N HIS A 337 -1.70 17.85 -26.60
CA HIS A 337 -1.39 18.53 -27.86
C HIS A 337 -2.63 18.74 -28.69
N ASP A 338 -2.75 19.92 -29.28
CA ASP A 338 -3.77 20.21 -30.29
C ASP A 338 -3.40 19.65 -31.68
N ASP A 339 -2.10 19.42 -31.91
CA ASP A 339 -1.58 18.86 -33.17
C ASP A 339 -1.26 17.36 -33.00
N PRO A 340 -1.98 16.47 -33.70
CA PRO A 340 -1.72 15.03 -33.66
C PRO A 340 -0.30 14.63 -34.05
N MET A 341 0.40 15.43 -34.86
CA MET A 341 1.77 15.14 -35.31
C MET A 341 2.79 15.28 -34.17
N GLN A 342 2.51 16.09 -33.17
CA GLN A 342 3.34 16.17 -31.95
C GLN A 342 3.28 14.86 -31.18
N LEU A 343 2.08 14.25 -31.06
CA LEU A 343 1.93 12.96 -30.42
C LEU A 343 2.66 11.84 -31.17
N VAL A 344 2.66 11.86 -32.54
CA VAL A 344 3.49 10.96 -33.31
C VAL A 344 4.96 11.06 -32.92
N GLY A 345 5.50 12.29 -32.79
CA GLY A 345 6.87 12.51 -32.35
C GLY A 345 7.16 11.96 -30.96
N GLU A 346 6.22 12.08 -30.03
CA GLU A 346 6.35 11.52 -28.68
C GLU A 346 6.30 10.01 -28.64
N ILE A 347 5.42 9.38 -29.44
CA ILE A 347 5.35 7.92 -29.56
C ILE A 347 6.67 7.38 -30.11
N ILE A 348 7.23 8.00 -31.15
CA ILE A 348 8.52 7.61 -31.75
C ILE A 348 9.65 7.77 -30.69
N LYS A 349 9.64 8.86 -29.94
CA LYS A 349 10.60 9.09 -28.86
C LYS A 349 10.46 8.01 -27.76
N ALA A 350 9.25 7.71 -27.32
CA ALA A 350 8.99 6.67 -26.33
C ALA A 350 9.45 5.29 -26.83
N GLN A 351 9.21 4.98 -28.12
CA GLN A 351 9.72 3.76 -28.74
C GLN A 351 11.26 3.70 -28.71
N ALA A 352 11.93 4.78 -29.11
CA ALA A 352 13.40 4.83 -29.10
C ALA A 352 14.00 4.73 -27.70
N GLU A 353 13.36 5.31 -26.68
CA GLU A 353 13.79 5.23 -25.29
C GLU A 353 13.54 3.88 -24.63
N SER A 354 12.51 3.17 -25.07
CA SER A 354 12.10 1.87 -24.50
C SER A 354 12.62 0.68 -25.29
N GLU A 355 13.00 0.90 -26.56
CA GLU A 355 13.30 -0.15 -27.55
C GLU A 355 12.09 -1.09 -27.74
N ALA A 356 10.88 -0.52 -27.74
CA ALA A 356 9.66 -1.30 -27.87
C ALA A 356 9.58 -2.01 -29.23
N THR A 357 9.16 -3.26 -29.21
CA THR A 357 8.97 -4.13 -30.36
C THR A 357 7.53 -4.12 -30.87
N ALA A 358 6.59 -3.60 -30.08
CA ALA A 358 5.21 -3.42 -30.51
C ALA A 358 4.58 -2.15 -29.85
N ILE A 359 3.72 -1.48 -30.61
CA ILE A 359 2.96 -0.30 -30.17
C ILE A 359 1.49 -0.54 -30.48
N LYS A 360 0.61 -0.43 -29.47
CA LYS A 360 -0.84 -0.58 -29.62
C LYS A 360 -1.50 0.76 -29.34
N ILE A 361 -2.16 1.32 -30.35
CA ILE A 361 -2.71 2.68 -30.32
C ILE A 361 -4.23 2.61 -30.41
N ASP A 362 -4.94 3.28 -29.49
CA ASP A 362 -6.39 3.46 -29.66
C ASP A 362 -6.69 4.20 -30.94
N ALA A 363 -7.33 3.51 -31.88
CA ALA A 363 -7.59 3.99 -33.23
C ALA A 363 -8.94 4.70 -33.36
N ILE A 364 -9.59 5.11 -32.25
CA ILE A 364 -10.81 5.90 -32.32
C ILE A 364 -10.49 7.34 -32.78
N GLY A 365 -11.29 7.87 -33.71
CA GLY A 365 -11.12 9.24 -34.19
C GLY A 365 -9.79 9.47 -34.92
N VAL A 366 -8.96 10.39 -34.40
CA VAL A 366 -7.65 10.72 -34.99
C VAL A 366 -6.59 9.64 -34.78
N GLY A 367 -6.79 8.72 -33.83
CA GLY A 367 -5.83 7.68 -33.45
C GLY A 367 -5.49 6.75 -34.62
N TRP A 368 -6.44 6.50 -35.54
CA TRP A 368 -6.16 5.72 -36.74
C TRP A 368 -5.08 6.38 -37.65
N ALA A 369 -5.17 7.70 -37.85
CA ALA A 369 -4.18 8.43 -38.65
C ALA A 369 -2.81 8.50 -37.93
N ILE A 370 -2.81 8.63 -36.59
CA ILE A 370 -1.60 8.59 -35.78
C ILE A 370 -0.91 7.23 -35.92
N ALA A 371 -1.65 6.12 -35.79
CA ALA A 371 -1.10 4.78 -35.92
C ALA A 371 -0.46 4.57 -37.31
N GLY A 372 -1.15 4.99 -38.38
CA GLY A 372 -0.60 4.93 -39.74
C GLY A 372 0.70 5.72 -39.90
N ARG A 373 0.75 6.96 -39.35
CA ARG A 373 1.95 7.79 -39.45
C ARG A 373 3.11 7.27 -38.60
N VAL A 374 2.84 6.72 -37.42
CA VAL A 374 3.86 6.06 -36.58
C VAL A 374 4.46 4.88 -37.33
N SER A 375 3.64 4.01 -37.94
CA SER A 375 4.11 2.88 -38.76
C SER A 375 5.01 3.34 -39.90
N GLU A 376 4.55 4.32 -40.70
CA GLU A 376 5.35 4.87 -41.82
C GLU A 376 6.73 5.38 -41.33
N VAL A 377 6.78 6.14 -40.23
CA VAL A 377 8.04 6.71 -39.73
C VAL A 377 9.00 5.61 -39.27
N LEU A 378 8.49 4.59 -38.58
CA LEU A 378 9.32 3.47 -38.12
C LEU A 378 9.84 2.64 -39.27
N ASP A 379 9.00 2.38 -40.28
CA ASP A 379 9.37 1.66 -41.51
C ASP A 379 10.43 2.43 -42.31
N GLU A 380 10.25 3.76 -42.49
CA GLU A 380 11.23 4.65 -43.14
C GLU A 380 12.58 4.67 -42.40
N ALA A 381 12.55 4.54 -41.08
CA ALA A 381 13.74 4.48 -40.23
C ALA A 381 14.38 3.07 -40.15
N GLY A 382 13.75 2.05 -40.73
CA GLY A 382 14.19 0.65 -40.68
C GLY A 382 14.13 0.04 -39.27
N ILE A 383 13.20 0.51 -38.46
CA ILE A 383 12.99 0.04 -37.07
C ILE A 383 11.96 -1.09 -37.11
N ASP A 384 12.35 -2.28 -36.66
CA ASP A 384 11.46 -3.44 -36.53
C ASP A 384 10.58 -3.31 -35.29
N CYS A 385 9.41 -2.67 -35.47
CA CYS A 385 8.43 -2.46 -34.40
C CYS A 385 7.00 -2.55 -34.95
N ALA A 386 6.24 -3.52 -34.50
CA ALA A 386 4.86 -3.71 -34.94
C ALA A 386 3.94 -2.60 -34.42
N VAL A 387 3.17 -1.95 -35.30
CA VAL A 387 2.19 -0.93 -34.93
C VAL A 387 0.77 -1.45 -35.16
N HIS A 388 -0.01 -1.53 -34.08
CA HIS A 388 -1.38 -2.03 -34.09
C HIS A 388 -2.36 -0.90 -33.83
N ALA A 389 -3.25 -0.62 -34.77
CA ALA A 389 -4.38 0.29 -34.59
C ALA A 389 -5.56 -0.48 -33.96
N VAL A 390 -5.85 -0.25 -32.72
CA VAL A 390 -6.87 -0.98 -31.92
C VAL A 390 -8.15 -0.17 -31.82
N LYS A 391 -9.22 -0.60 -32.47
CA LYS A 391 -10.53 0.05 -32.40
C LYS A 391 -11.37 -0.59 -31.29
N VAL A 392 -11.25 -0.13 -30.06
CA VAL A 392 -11.92 -0.69 -28.88
C VAL A 392 -13.47 -0.67 -28.96
N SER A 393 -14.04 0.09 -29.91
CA SER A 393 -15.48 0.12 -30.18
C SER A 393 -15.98 -1.01 -31.10
N GLU A 394 -15.08 -1.72 -31.75
CA GLU A 394 -15.43 -2.82 -32.66
C GLU A 394 -16.03 -4.03 -31.93
N SER A 395 -16.48 -5.01 -32.69
CA SER A 395 -16.98 -6.28 -32.17
C SER A 395 -15.89 -7.00 -31.39
N SER A 396 -16.26 -7.63 -30.28
CA SER A 396 -15.35 -8.51 -29.54
C SER A 396 -15.02 -9.76 -30.37
N ASP A 397 -13.84 -10.36 -30.14
CA ASP A 397 -13.46 -11.67 -30.65
C ASP A 397 -14.38 -12.78 -30.12
N GLU A 398 -15.00 -12.53 -28.93
CA GLU A 398 -16.02 -13.41 -28.33
C GLU A 398 -17.37 -12.69 -28.19
N PRO A 399 -18.06 -12.41 -29.32
CA PRO A 399 -19.27 -11.58 -29.34
C PRO A 399 -20.48 -12.16 -28.59
N HIS A 400 -20.41 -13.42 -28.19
CA HIS A 400 -21.38 -14.08 -27.32
C HIS A 400 -21.13 -13.81 -25.83
N LYS A 401 -19.90 -13.44 -25.43
CA LYS A 401 -19.53 -13.12 -24.03
C LYS A 401 -19.50 -11.61 -23.78
N TYR A 402 -19.00 -10.85 -24.74
CA TYR A 402 -18.73 -9.42 -24.58
C TYR A 402 -19.50 -8.56 -25.58
N ALA A 403 -19.93 -7.40 -25.16
CA ALA A 403 -20.72 -6.50 -25.99
C ALA A 403 -19.90 -5.79 -27.10
N ASN A 404 -18.60 -5.57 -26.85
CA ASN A 404 -17.62 -4.98 -27.77
C ASN A 404 -16.21 -5.30 -27.27
N LEU A 405 -15.17 -4.95 -28.07
CA LEU A 405 -13.76 -5.20 -27.77
C LEU A 405 -13.32 -4.49 -26.47
N ARG A 406 -13.80 -3.26 -26.20
CA ARG A 406 -13.53 -2.59 -24.92
C ARG A 406 -13.96 -3.45 -23.72
N SER A 407 -15.14 -4.04 -23.79
CA SER A 407 -15.65 -4.88 -22.70
C SER A 407 -14.83 -6.15 -22.50
N GLN A 408 -14.32 -6.74 -23.60
CA GLN A 408 -13.41 -7.88 -23.54
C GLN A 408 -12.07 -7.49 -22.92
N ILE A 409 -11.42 -6.43 -23.41
CA ILE A 409 -10.13 -5.94 -22.90
C ILE A 409 -10.20 -5.62 -21.40
N TRP A 410 -11.21 -4.88 -20.99
CA TRP A 410 -11.40 -4.57 -19.58
C TRP A 410 -11.63 -5.83 -18.71
N TRP A 411 -12.30 -6.84 -19.24
CA TRP A 411 -12.61 -8.06 -18.50
C TRP A 411 -11.45 -9.04 -18.48
N GLU A 412 -10.90 -9.39 -19.63
CA GLU A 412 -9.87 -10.42 -19.75
C GLU A 412 -8.48 -9.92 -19.32
N ILE A 413 -8.19 -8.64 -19.56
CA ILE A 413 -6.91 -8.04 -19.21
C ILE A 413 -7.02 -7.33 -17.87
N GLY A 414 -7.86 -6.31 -17.76
CA GLY A 414 -7.95 -5.50 -16.57
C GLY A 414 -8.34 -6.29 -15.32
N ARG A 415 -9.46 -7.01 -15.43
CA ARG A 415 -10.01 -7.78 -14.30
C ARG A 415 -9.13 -9.00 -13.97
N GLU A 416 -8.75 -9.81 -14.96
CA GLU A 416 -8.00 -11.04 -14.72
C GLU A 416 -6.58 -10.78 -14.24
N ASN A 417 -5.84 -9.85 -14.83
CA ASN A 417 -4.51 -9.51 -14.36
C ASN A 417 -4.53 -8.93 -12.94
N SER A 418 -5.51 -8.10 -12.61
CA SER A 418 -5.67 -7.61 -11.23
C SER A 418 -6.02 -8.74 -10.25
N ARG A 419 -6.89 -9.67 -10.64
CA ARG A 419 -7.34 -10.79 -9.81
C ARG A 419 -6.22 -11.79 -9.54
N THR A 420 -5.46 -12.16 -10.57
CA THR A 420 -4.43 -13.20 -10.53
C THR A 420 -3.04 -12.67 -10.17
N GLY A 421 -2.85 -11.36 -10.12
CA GLY A 421 -1.53 -10.75 -10.03
C GLY A 421 -0.75 -10.86 -11.35
N GLY A 422 -1.42 -10.86 -12.49
CA GLY A 422 -0.84 -11.03 -13.83
C GLY A 422 0.08 -9.89 -14.26
N TRP A 423 0.01 -8.73 -13.66
CA TRP A 423 0.93 -7.61 -13.85
C TRP A 423 1.67 -7.21 -12.56
N ASP A 424 2.79 -6.53 -12.74
CA ASP A 424 3.60 -5.97 -11.67
C ASP A 424 3.50 -4.44 -11.71
N LEU A 425 2.80 -3.88 -10.73
CA LEU A 425 2.59 -2.44 -10.58
C LEU A 425 3.42 -1.84 -9.44
N THR A 426 4.36 -2.57 -8.86
CA THR A 426 5.04 -2.17 -7.62
C THR A 426 5.87 -0.91 -7.75
N GLU A 427 6.66 -0.77 -8.84
CA GLU A 427 7.43 0.45 -9.10
C GLU A 427 6.55 1.55 -9.67
N PHE A 428 5.62 1.18 -10.55
CA PHE A 428 4.69 2.09 -11.19
C PHE A 428 3.81 2.83 -10.16
N ALA A 429 3.28 2.13 -9.17
CA ALA A 429 2.47 2.71 -8.10
C ALA A 429 3.23 3.60 -7.10
N LYS A 430 4.54 3.76 -7.26
CA LYS A 430 5.31 4.74 -6.48
C LYS A 430 5.18 6.17 -7.03
N THR A 431 4.68 6.30 -8.24
CA THR A 431 4.42 7.60 -8.89
C THR A 431 2.96 8.03 -8.68
N ASP A 432 2.70 9.32 -8.78
CA ASP A 432 1.34 9.86 -8.69
C ASP A 432 0.49 9.37 -9.86
N GLU A 433 1.07 9.32 -11.05
CA GLU A 433 0.42 8.81 -12.27
C GLU A 433 0.06 7.32 -12.13
N GLY A 434 0.92 6.53 -11.50
CA GLY A 434 0.64 5.12 -11.24
C GLY A 434 -0.51 4.92 -10.24
N LEU A 435 -0.55 5.70 -9.18
CA LEU A 435 -1.67 5.69 -8.21
C LEU A 435 -2.97 6.14 -8.88
N GLN A 436 -2.90 7.13 -9.76
CA GLN A 436 -4.02 7.57 -10.57
C GLN A 436 -4.53 6.47 -11.51
N THR A 437 -3.63 5.76 -12.18
CA THR A 437 -3.97 4.59 -13.03
C THR A 437 -4.73 3.53 -12.23
N ILE A 438 -4.32 3.23 -11.00
CA ILE A 438 -5.01 2.30 -10.10
C ILE A 438 -6.42 2.79 -9.76
N ASN A 439 -6.57 4.09 -9.52
CA ASN A 439 -7.88 4.70 -9.27
C ASN A 439 -8.79 4.60 -10.50
N GLU A 440 -8.26 4.88 -11.68
CA GLU A 440 -8.97 4.77 -12.95
C GLU A 440 -9.36 3.32 -13.29
N LEU A 441 -8.48 2.33 -13.05
CA LEU A 441 -8.81 0.91 -13.19
C LEU A 441 -10.03 0.50 -12.36
N SER A 442 -10.19 1.11 -11.19
CA SER A 442 -11.25 0.77 -10.25
C SER A 442 -12.57 1.54 -10.49
N ALA A 443 -12.58 2.42 -11.49
CA ALA A 443 -13.72 3.29 -11.73
C ALA A 443 -14.83 2.66 -12.60
N PRO A 444 -14.56 1.98 -13.74
CA PRO A 444 -15.62 1.49 -14.62
C PRO A 444 -16.49 0.40 -13.98
N LYS A 445 -17.77 0.49 -14.23
CA LYS A 445 -18.77 -0.51 -13.85
C LYS A 445 -19.07 -1.44 -15.03
N TYR A 446 -19.69 -2.57 -14.72
CA TYR A 446 -20.21 -3.45 -15.75
C TYR A 446 -21.65 -3.85 -15.47
N ARG A 447 -22.31 -4.33 -16.50
CA ARG A 447 -23.61 -4.98 -16.42
C ARG A 447 -23.68 -6.14 -17.38
N ILE A 448 -24.58 -7.06 -17.11
CA ILE A 448 -24.96 -8.07 -18.08
C ILE A 448 -26.10 -7.50 -18.91
N ASP A 449 -25.96 -7.51 -20.23
CA ASP A 449 -27.00 -7.02 -21.13
C ASP A 449 -28.12 -8.05 -21.33
N SER A 450 -29.18 -7.69 -22.05
CA SER A 450 -30.33 -8.55 -22.31
C SER A 450 -29.99 -9.83 -23.09
N SER A 451 -28.84 -9.88 -23.73
CA SER A 451 -28.32 -11.05 -24.44
C SER A 451 -27.35 -11.89 -23.60
N GLY A 452 -27.19 -11.59 -22.31
CA GLY A 452 -26.29 -12.29 -21.39
C GLY A 452 -24.82 -11.91 -21.52
N ARG A 453 -24.49 -10.86 -22.28
CA ARG A 453 -23.10 -10.44 -22.53
C ARG A 453 -22.65 -9.44 -21.48
N THR A 454 -21.38 -9.51 -21.10
CA THR A 454 -20.72 -8.49 -20.29
C THR A 454 -20.56 -7.20 -21.08
N ARG A 455 -21.08 -6.11 -20.52
CA ARG A 455 -20.93 -4.75 -21.06
C ARG A 455 -20.29 -3.86 -20.01
N VAL A 456 -19.11 -3.37 -20.32
CA VAL A 456 -18.41 -2.37 -19.50
C VAL A 456 -19.01 -0.99 -19.79
N GLU A 457 -19.06 -0.16 -18.76
CA GLU A 457 -19.53 1.24 -18.79
C GLU A 457 -18.80 2.03 -19.90
N LEU A 458 -19.51 2.91 -20.57
CA LEU A 458 -18.92 3.76 -21.60
C LEU A 458 -17.89 4.72 -20.99
N LYS A 459 -16.86 5.08 -21.76
CA LYS A 459 -15.78 5.98 -21.34
C LYS A 459 -16.36 7.32 -20.85
N GLU A 460 -17.33 7.88 -21.57
CA GLU A 460 -18.00 9.14 -21.20
C GLU A 460 -18.77 9.04 -19.89
N ASP A 461 -19.42 7.93 -19.59
CA ASP A 461 -20.17 7.77 -18.35
C ASP A 461 -19.23 7.60 -17.16
N THR A 462 -18.12 6.87 -17.35
CA THR A 462 -17.03 6.79 -16.39
C THR A 462 -16.41 8.19 -16.16
N LYS A 463 -16.14 8.95 -17.23
CA LYS A 463 -15.60 10.33 -17.19
C LYS A 463 -16.50 11.26 -16.37
N LYS A 464 -17.81 11.24 -16.60
CA LYS A 464 -18.77 12.07 -15.85
C LYS A 464 -18.73 11.77 -14.34
N ARG A 465 -18.57 10.51 -13.96
CA ARG A 465 -18.58 10.06 -12.58
C ARG A 465 -17.21 10.25 -11.88
N LEU A 466 -16.13 10.01 -12.60
CA LEU A 466 -14.76 10.17 -12.10
C LEU A 466 -14.29 11.64 -12.12
N GLY A 467 -14.96 12.50 -12.90
CA GLY A 467 -14.54 13.88 -13.14
C GLY A 467 -13.44 14.03 -14.19
N ARG A 468 -12.93 12.92 -14.72
CA ARG A 468 -11.87 12.83 -15.73
C ARG A 468 -12.00 11.57 -16.56
N SER A 469 -11.36 11.54 -17.72
CA SER A 469 -11.28 10.36 -18.57
C SER A 469 -10.35 9.30 -17.94
N PRO A 470 -10.63 7.99 -18.07
CA PRO A 470 -9.76 6.92 -17.57
C PRO A 470 -8.63 6.57 -18.56
N ASP A 471 -7.95 7.58 -19.09
CA ASP A 471 -6.98 7.46 -20.19
C ASP A 471 -5.74 6.65 -19.79
N HIS A 472 -5.30 6.76 -18.53
CA HIS A 472 -4.18 5.97 -18.01
C HIS A 472 -4.52 4.47 -17.93
N ALA A 473 -5.73 4.14 -17.48
CA ALA A 473 -6.17 2.75 -17.43
C ALA A 473 -6.37 2.17 -18.82
N ASP A 474 -6.97 2.91 -19.77
CA ASP A 474 -7.14 2.45 -21.16
C ASP A 474 -5.77 2.22 -21.84
N ALA A 475 -4.76 3.10 -21.66
CA ALA A 475 -3.40 2.91 -22.15
C ALA A 475 -2.72 1.67 -21.53
N LEU A 476 -2.85 1.46 -20.21
CA LEU A 476 -2.33 0.28 -19.54
C LEU A 476 -2.92 -1.01 -20.11
N LEU A 477 -4.23 -1.05 -20.34
CA LEU A 477 -4.89 -2.23 -20.89
C LEU A 477 -4.41 -2.53 -22.31
N LEU A 478 -4.19 -1.51 -23.13
CA LEU A 478 -3.63 -1.67 -24.48
C LEU A 478 -2.23 -2.28 -24.47
N CYS A 479 -1.37 -1.96 -23.50
CA CYS A 479 -0.05 -2.59 -23.36
C CYS A 479 -0.13 -4.12 -23.30
N PHE A 480 -1.16 -4.66 -22.67
CA PHE A 480 -1.34 -6.10 -22.46
C PHE A 480 -2.28 -6.76 -23.47
N TYR A 481 -2.92 -5.97 -24.33
CA TYR A 481 -3.78 -6.52 -25.37
C TYR A 481 -2.93 -7.18 -26.47
N VAL A 482 -3.30 -8.39 -26.85
CA VAL A 482 -2.71 -9.11 -27.98
C VAL A 482 -3.74 -9.09 -29.10
N PRO A 483 -3.53 -8.31 -30.19
CA PRO A 483 -4.42 -8.32 -31.33
C PRO A 483 -4.49 -9.72 -31.92
N ALA A 484 -5.68 -10.13 -32.35
CA ALA A 484 -5.81 -11.35 -33.15
C ALA A 484 -4.95 -11.21 -34.43
N GLU A 485 -4.16 -12.23 -34.78
CA GLU A 485 -3.46 -12.24 -36.06
C GLU A 485 -4.50 -12.08 -37.17
N GLU A 486 -4.42 -11.01 -37.95
CA GLU A 486 -5.20 -10.91 -39.17
C GLU A 486 -4.72 -12.03 -40.09
N GLY A 487 -5.50 -13.09 -40.19
CA GLY A 487 -5.29 -14.10 -41.20
C GLY A 487 -5.38 -13.44 -42.57
N ILE A 488 -4.23 -13.24 -43.21
CA ILE A 488 -4.18 -12.83 -44.63
C ILE A 488 -4.76 -13.99 -45.40
N GLU A 489 -6.09 -14.00 -45.64
CA GLU A 489 -6.68 -14.82 -46.69
C GLU A 489 -6.17 -14.28 -48.04
N TYR A 490 -5.14 -14.89 -48.54
CA TYR A 490 -4.81 -14.78 -49.97
C TYR A 490 -5.98 -15.36 -50.75
N VAL A 491 -6.92 -14.52 -51.14
CA VAL A 491 -7.85 -14.86 -52.23
C VAL A 491 -7.02 -14.91 -53.52
N GLY A 492 -6.49 -16.09 -53.80
CA GLY A 492 -5.85 -16.38 -55.09
C GLY A 492 -6.90 -16.22 -56.17
N SER A 493 -6.76 -15.17 -57.01
CA SER A 493 -7.48 -15.05 -58.26
C SER A 493 -7.01 -16.16 -59.21
N ALA A 494 -7.93 -17.09 -59.49
CA ALA A 494 -7.81 -17.99 -60.62
C ALA A 494 -8.17 -17.29 -61.91
#